data_ffaf49a68d6871a6cc327c274688c644
#
_entry.id   ffaf49a68d6871a6cc327c274688c644
#
_cell.length_a   1.000
_cell.length_b   1.000
_cell.length_c   1.000
_cell.angle_alpha   90.00
_cell.angle_beta   90.00
_cell.angle_gamma   90.00
#
_symmetry.space_group_name_H-M   'P 1'
#
loop_
_entity.id
_entity.type
_entity.pdbx_description
1 polymer ?
#
loop_
_entity_poly.entity_id
_entity_poly.type
_entity_poly.pdbx_seq_one_letter_code
_entity_poly.pdbx_strand_id
1 'polypeptide(L)'
;MDQPAHAPLRLWVTRARPGAEATAARLVSMGHRPLISPLLAIRRLRPRLDLTGVGALAFTSRNGVAAFAALNPERALPVFAVGDATAETARQARFRDVRSAAGDVAALAALIIAEPVEGAVLMAGAREPAGDLPGALEAAGVQTRPAMVYAAFAASGGRGLTALRAGKLDGVLIHSPRAARRLTGAVGGGGLAHRSSA
;
A
#
# COMPACT_ATOMS: atom_id res chain seq x y z
N MET A 1 14.21 34.66 -5.04
CA MET A 1 12.87 34.96 -4.47
C MET A 1 12.68 33.98 -3.32
N ASP A 2 12.86 34.47 -2.10
CA ASP A 2 12.71 33.69 -0.87
C ASP A 2 11.19 33.44 -0.66
N GLN A 3 10.77 32.19 -0.73
CA GLN A 3 9.38 31.86 -0.37
C GLN A 3 9.25 32.12 1.15
N PRO A 4 8.16 32.75 1.61
CA PRO A 4 7.95 32.97 3.03
C PRO A 4 7.97 31.61 3.72
N ALA A 5 8.87 31.46 4.70
CA ALA A 5 8.98 30.25 5.52
C ALA A 5 7.67 30.05 6.27
N HIS A 6 6.81 29.15 5.79
CA HIS A 6 5.60 28.77 6.50
C HIS A 6 5.97 28.15 7.85
N ALA A 7 5.23 28.50 8.91
CA ALA A 7 5.43 27.91 10.22
C ALA A 7 5.36 26.38 10.18
N PRO A 8 6.23 25.66 10.90
CA PRO A 8 6.25 24.21 10.92
C PRO A 8 4.92 23.62 11.37
N LEU A 9 4.21 22.93 10.47
CA LEU A 9 2.95 22.28 10.75
C LEU A 9 3.16 20.93 11.46
N ARG A 10 2.33 20.63 12.44
CA ARG A 10 2.25 19.32 13.09
C ARG A 10 1.23 18.44 12.39
N LEU A 11 1.69 17.49 11.59
CA LEU A 11 0.88 16.71 10.68
C LEU A 11 0.79 15.25 11.11
N TRP A 12 -0.43 14.73 11.27
CA TRP A 12 -0.64 13.32 11.58
C TRP A 12 -0.56 12.46 10.31
N VAL A 13 0.39 11.51 10.28
CA VAL A 13 0.55 10.52 9.22
C VAL A 13 -0.21 9.25 9.64
N THR A 14 -1.35 8.98 8.98
CA THR A 14 -2.25 7.85 9.27
C THR A 14 -1.89 6.57 8.53
N ARG A 15 -0.96 6.66 7.58
CA ARG A 15 -0.54 5.58 6.70
C ARG A 15 0.11 4.44 7.49
N ALA A 16 -0.11 3.18 7.02
CA ALA A 16 0.58 2.01 7.55
C ALA A 16 2.09 2.05 7.28
N ARG A 17 2.87 1.43 8.17
CA ARG A 17 4.31 1.19 7.98
C ARG A 17 4.55 0.15 6.87
N PRO A 18 5.68 0.22 6.14
CA PRO A 18 6.77 1.19 6.22
C PRO A 18 6.52 2.51 5.46
N GLY A 19 5.40 2.66 4.77
CA GLY A 19 5.09 3.87 3.99
C GLY A 19 4.93 5.13 4.84
N ALA A 20 4.60 5.00 6.13
CA ALA A 20 4.49 6.11 7.06
C ALA A 20 5.83 6.82 7.29
N GLU A 21 6.93 6.07 7.36
CA GLU A 21 8.28 6.59 7.55
C GLU A 21 8.73 7.43 6.36
N ALA A 22 8.50 6.94 5.14
CA ALA A 22 8.84 7.68 3.92
C ALA A 22 8.04 8.99 3.82
N THR A 23 6.75 8.96 4.18
CA THR A 23 5.92 10.17 4.23
C THR A 23 6.43 11.14 5.29
N ALA A 24 6.78 10.65 6.48
CA ALA A 24 7.30 11.48 7.57
C ALA A 24 8.65 12.11 7.19
N ALA A 25 9.57 11.36 6.59
CA ALA A 25 10.86 11.88 6.14
C ALA A 25 10.69 13.02 5.14
N ARG A 26 9.75 12.88 4.19
CA ARG A 26 9.43 13.94 3.24
C ARG A 26 8.84 15.19 3.92
N LEU A 27 7.98 15.02 4.93
CA LEU A 27 7.43 16.14 5.69
C LEU A 27 8.52 16.87 6.49
N VAL A 28 9.46 16.12 7.08
CA VAL A 28 10.61 16.71 7.79
C VAL A 28 11.49 17.51 6.82
N SER A 29 11.76 16.99 5.61
CA SER A 29 12.55 17.74 4.61
C SER A 29 11.86 19.03 4.13
N MET A 30 10.52 19.10 4.28
CA MET A 30 9.71 20.30 4.00
C MET A 30 9.58 21.22 5.23
N GLY A 31 10.27 20.94 6.34
CA GLY A 31 10.23 21.74 7.56
C GLY A 31 9.05 21.46 8.49
N HIS A 32 8.25 20.41 8.25
CA HIS A 32 7.09 20.07 9.07
C HIS A 32 7.42 19.06 10.17
N ARG A 33 6.48 18.89 11.14
CA ARG A 33 6.60 18.00 12.30
C ARG A 33 5.60 16.83 12.18
N PRO A 34 6.01 15.68 11.58
CA PRO A 34 5.10 14.55 11.42
C PRO A 34 4.89 13.79 12.74
N LEU A 35 3.64 13.41 13.01
CA LEU A 35 3.25 12.46 14.03
C LEU A 35 2.84 11.13 13.36
N ILE A 36 3.70 10.13 13.39
CA ILE A 36 3.36 8.80 12.87
C ILE A 36 2.49 8.07 13.88
N SER A 37 1.23 7.85 13.52
CA SER A 37 0.28 7.05 14.31
C SER A 37 -0.72 6.38 13.37
N PRO A 38 -0.37 5.20 12.82
CA PRO A 38 -1.16 4.54 11.79
C PRO A 38 -2.58 4.18 12.23
N LEU A 39 -3.55 4.33 11.33
CA LEU A 39 -4.93 3.84 11.49
C LEU A 39 -5.12 2.44 10.92
N LEU A 40 -4.15 1.96 10.14
CA LEU A 40 -4.10 0.62 9.56
C LEU A 40 -2.72 0.01 9.81
N ALA A 41 -2.69 -1.29 10.08
CA ALA A 41 -1.47 -2.09 10.20
C ALA A 41 -1.47 -3.18 9.13
N ILE A 42 -0.39 -3.30 8.38
CA ILE A 42 -0.20 -4.39 7.42
C ILE A 42 0.29 -5.62 8.19
N ARG A 43 -0.40 -6.74 8.02
CA ARG A 43 0.03 -8.04 8.56
C ARG A 43 0.18 -9.03 7.42
N ARG A 44 1.29 -9.77 7.42
CA ARG A 44 1.48 -10.89 6.51
C ARG A 44 0.51 -11.99 6.83
N LEU A 45 -0.05 -12.59 5.80
CA LEU A 45 -0.79 -13.85 5.87
C LEU A 45 0.17 -14.97 5.52
N ARG A 46 -0.18 -16.20 5.86
CA ARG A 46 0.64 -17.38 5.57
C ARG A 46 -0.17 -18.43 4.79
N PRO A 47 -0.64 -18.09 3.58
CA PRO A 47 -1.29 -19.08 2.75
C PRO A 47 -0.29 -20.14 2.32
N ARG A 48 -0.77 -21.34 2.04
CA ARG A 48 0.01 -22.32 1.29
C ARG A 48 0.06 -21.85 -0.17
N LEU A 49 1.25 -21.58 -0.68
CA LEU A 49 1.46 -21.17 -2.06
C LEU A 49 1.81 -22.41 -2.90
N ASP A 50 0.94 -22.74 -3.84
CA ASP A 50 1.21 -23.74 -4.85
C ASP A 50 1.63 -23.02 -6.15
N LEU A 51 2.84 -23.30 -6.61
CA LEU A 51 3.42 -22.75 -7.83
C LEU A 51 3.33 -23.70 -9.03
N THR A 52 2.66 -24.84 -8.89
CA THR A 52 2.49 -25.78 -10.00
C THR A 52 1.72 -25.10 -11.13
N GLY A 53 2.30 -25.07 -12.34
CA GLY A 53 1.71 -24.45 -13.52
C GLY A 53 1.66 -22.92 -13.47
N VAL A 54 2.41 -22.27 -12.54
CA VAL A 54 2.59 -20.83 -12.52
C VAL A 54 3.74 -20.46 -13.45
N GLY A 55 3.47 -19.58 -14.42
CA GLY A 55 4.46 -19.08 -15.38
C GLY A 55 5.03 -17.71 -15.01
N ALA A 56 4.31 -16.91 -14.21
CA ALA A 56 4.77 -15.59 -13.78
C ALA A 56 4.14 -15.16 -12.44
N LEU A 57 4.75 -14.13 -11.84
CA LEU A 57 4.24 -13.46 -10.64
C LEU A 57 3.81 -12.03 -10.97
N ALA A 58 2.68 -11.58 -10.43
CA ALA A 58 2.25 -10.20 -10.54
C ALA A 58 2.12 -9.55 -9.15
N PHE A 59 2.66 -8.33 -9.01
CA PHE A 59 2.64 -7.57 -7.76
C PHE A 59 2.10 -6.16 -7.97
N THR A 60 1.01 -5.85 -7.29
CA THR A 60 0.41 -4.51 -7.27
C THR A 60 0.92 -3.65 -6.11
N SER A 61 1.86 -4.15 -5.30
CA SER A 61 2.44 -3.39 -4.19
C SER A 61 3.76 -3.98 -3.66
N ARG A 62 4.58 -3.12 -3.07
CA ARG A 62 5.79 -3.53 -2.33
C ARG A 62 5.50 -4.52 -1.20
N ASN A 63 4.34 -4.39 -0.53
CA ASN A 63 3.93 -5.31 0.53
C ASN A 63 3.69 -6.73 -0.01
N GLY A 64 3.14 -6.87 -1.22
CA GLY A 64 2.97 -8.15 -1.90
C GLY A 64 4.30 -8.84 -2.15
N VAL A 65 5.26 -8.11 -2.72
CA VAL A 65 6.63 -8.59 -2.94
C VAL A 65 7.26 -9.07 -1.63
N ALA A 66 7.28 -8.22 -0.61
CA ALA A 66 7.91 -8.54 0.68
C ALA A 66 7.22 -9.73 1.40
N ALA A 67 5.91 -9.86 1.26
CA ALA A 67 5.16 -10.97 1.86
C ALA A 67 5.42 -12.28 1.11
N PHE A 68 5.37 -12.28 -0.23
CA PHE A 68 5.68 -13.45 -1.05
C PHE A 68 7.12 -13.92 -0.82
N ALA A 69 8.08 -13.00 -0.86
CA ALA A 69 9.51 -13.31 -0.68
C ALA A 69 9.82 -13.94 0.69
N ALA A 70 9.04 -13.64 1.71
CA ALA A 70 9.17 -14.25 3.04
C ALA A 70 8.45 -15.61 3.16
N LEU A 71 7.56 -15.95 2.22
CA LEU A 71 6.78 -17.19 2.24
C LEU A 71 7.39 -18.27 1.32
N ASN A 72 8.02 -17.84 0.23
CA ASN A 72 8.48 -18.74 -0.81
C ASN A 72 9.88 -18.33 -1.31
N PRO A 73 10.82 -19.29 -1.50
CA PRO A 73 12.16 -19.03 -1.99
C PRO A 73 12.26 -18.82 -3.50
N GLU A 74 11.17 -19.03 -4.27
CA GLU A 74 11.15 -18.87 -5.73
C GLU A 74 11.60 -17.48 -6.16
N ARG A 75 12.56 -17.39 -7.10
CA ARG A 75 13.11 -16.13 -7.63
C ARG A 75 13.38 -16.15 -9.13
N ALA A 76 13.12 -17.29 -9.79
CA ALA A 76 13.38 -17.46 -11.22
C ALA A 76 12.19 -17.05 -12.10
N LEU A 77 10.95 -17.15 -11.58
CA LEU A 77 9.77 -16.77 -12.32
C LEU A 77 9.80 -15.28 -12.68
N PRO A 78 9.39 -14.92 -13.91
CA PRO A 78 9.19 -13.53 -14.31
C PRO A 78 8.24 -12.79 -13.36
N VAL A 79 8.57 -11.53 -13.08
CA VAL A 79 7.80 -10.66 -12.19
C VAL A 79 7.28 -9.47 -12.96
N PHE A 80 5.97 -9.26 -12.93
CA PHE A 80 5.30 -8.07 -13.40
C PHE A 80 4.92 -7.19 -12.21
N ALA A 81 5.43 -5.98 -12.17
CA ALA A 81 5.18 -5.00 -11.10
C ALA A 81 4.38 -3.82 -11.62
N VAL A 82 3.42 -3.35 -10.82
CA VAL A 82 2.55 -2.22 -11.19
C VAL A 82 3.33 -0.93 -11.46
N GLY A 83 4.48 -0.75 -10.83
CA GLY A 83 5.31 0.44 -11.02
C GLY A 83 6.70 0.27 -10.41
N ASP A 84 7.56 1.26 -10.69
CA ASP A 84 8.99 1.19 -10.43
C ASP A 84 9.37 0.92 -8.98
N ALA A 85 8.66 1.52 -8.02
CA ALA A 85 8.92 1.26 -6.59
C ALA A 85 8.63 -0.20 -6.18
N THR A 86 7.66 -0.86 -6.83
CA THR A 86 7.34 -2.27 -6.61
C THR A 86 8.36 -3.15 -7.32
N ALA A 87 8.75 -2.80 -8.55
CA ALA A 87 9.77 -3.48 -9.31
C ALA A 87 11.13 -3.44 -8.59
N GLU A 88 11.52 -2.29 -8.06
CA GLU A 88 12.76 -2.15 -7.30
C GLU A 88 12.75 -3.01 -6.04
N THR A 89 11.61 -3.08 -5.33
CA THR A 89 11.46 -3.99 -4.18
C THR A 89 11.60 -5.46 -4.60
N ALA A 90 11.13 -5.83 -5.79
CA ALA A 90 11.30 -7.20 -6.31
C ALA A 90 12.77 -7.48 -6.65
N ARG A 91 13.50 -6.55 -7.27
CA ARG A 91 14.94 -6.70 -7.54
C ARG A 91 15.74 -6.83 -6.25
N GLN A 92 15.44 -6.01 -5.23
CA GLN A 92 16.05 -6.10 -3.90
C GLN A 92 15.73 -7.43 -3.21
N ALA A 93 14.57 -8.02 -3.47
CA ALA A 93 14.21 -9.36 -3.02
C ALA A 93 14.85 -10.48 -3.89
N ARG A 94 15.75 -10.12 -4.83
CA ARG A 94 16.55 -11.01 -5.69
C ARG A 94 15.74 -11.75 -6.77
N PHE A 95 14.59 -11.23 -7.18
CA PHE A 95 13.96 -11.71 -8.41
C PHE A 95 14.81 -11.30 -9.62
N ARG A 96 14.99 -12.23 -10.58
CA ARG A 96 15.95 -12.06 -11.68
C ARG A 96 15.39 -11.31 -12.86
N ASP A 97 14.16 -11.64 -13.27
CA ASP A 97 13.43 -11.02 -14.37
C ASP A 97 12.29 -10.18 -13.79
N VAL A 98 12.45 -8.83 -13.80
CA VAL A 98 11.47 -7.90 -13.21
C VAL A 98 11.15 -6.81 -14.18
N ARG A 99 9.88 -6.75 -14.59
CA ARG A 99 9.29 -5.79 -15.51
C ARG A 99 8.37 -4.84 -14.75
N SER A 100 8.43 -3.55 -15.07
CA SER A 100 7.58 -2.52 -14.46
C SER A 100 6.60 -2.00 -15.51
N ALA A 101 5.31 -1.93 -15.14
CA ALA A 101 4.30 -1.25 -15.95
C ALA A 101 4.38 0.28 -15.86
N ALA A 102 5.19 0.80 -14.92
CA ALA A 102 5.39 2.22 -14.63
C ALA A 102 4.06 3.02 -14.47
N GLY A 103 3.00 2.35 -14.00
CA GLY A 103 1.66 2.93 -13.99
C GLY A 103 0.75 2.39 -12.89
N ASP A 104 -0.46 2.09 -13.27
CA ASP A 104 -1.53 1.56 -12.43
C ASP A 104 -1.88 0.10 -12.76
N VAL A 105 -3.00 -0.40 -12.23
CA VAL A 105 -3.47 -1.77 -12.45
C VAL A 105 -3.82 -2.02 -13.92
N ALA A 106 -4.32 -1.02 -14.65
CA ALA A 106 -4.64 -1.15 -16.07
C ALA A 106 -3.36 -1.26 -16.90
N ALA A 107 -2.34 -0.45 -16.60
CA ALA A 107 -1.02 -0.55 -17.23
C ALA A 107 -0.36 -1.90 -16.96
N LEU A 108 -0.50 -2.43 -15.73
CA LEU A 108 0.00 -3.77 -15.38
C LEU A 108 -0.71 -4.87 -16.17
N ALA A 109 -2.03 -4.80 -16.31
CA ALA A 109 -2.78 -5.76 -17.13
C ALA A 109 -2.31 -5.70 -18.58
N ALA A 110 -2.19 -4.52 -19.17
CA ALA A 110 -1.72 -4.35 -20.55
C ALA A 110 -0.32 -4.92 -20.77
N LEU A 111 0.60 -4.71 -19.82
CA LEU A 111 1.95 -5.27 -19.88
C LEU A 111 1.93 -6.81 -19.88
N ILE A 112 1.16 -7.43 -18.98
CA ILE A 112 1.06 -8.89 -18.88
C ILE A 112 0.43 -9.49 -20.17
N ILE A 113 -0.58 -8.83 -20.73
CA ILE A 113 -1.24 -9.27 -21.98
C ILE A 113 -0.30 -9.17 -23.18
N ALA A 114 0.53 -8.10 -23.23
CA ALA A 114 1.49 -7.89 -24.31
C ALA A 114 2.69 -8.84 -24.26
N GLU A 115 2.96 -9.44 -23.11
CA GLU A 115 4.08 -10.36 -22.89
C GLU A 115 3.56 -11.73 -22.38
N PRO A 116 3.01 -12.58 -23.27
CA PRO A 116 2.42 -13.84 -22.88
C PRO A 116 3.39 -14.73 -22.11
N VAL A 117 2.88 -15.35 -21.05
CA VAL A 117 3.61 -16.32 -20.24
C VAL A 117 2.98 -17.71 -20.34
N GLU A 118 3.79 -18.75 -20.33
CA GLU A 118 3.30 -20.12 -20.29
C GLU A 118 2.81 -20.45 -18.87
N GLY A 119 1.50 -20.76 -18.72
CA GLY A 119 0.87 -21.07 -17.44
C GLY A 119 0.14 -19.88 -16.81
N ALA A 120 -0.20 -20.03 -15.54
CA ALA A 120 -0.98 -19.03 -14.81
C ALA A 120 -0.11 -17.88 -14.27
N VAL A 121 -0.68 -16.69 -14.19
CA VAL A 121 -0.09 -15.54 -13.48
C VAL A 121 -0.55 -15.58 -12.02
N LEU A 122 0.37 -15.84 -11.10
CA LEU A 122 0.08 -15.78 -9.67
C LEU A 122 0.14 -14.33 -9.17
N MET A 123 -0.99 -13.82 -8.71
CA MET A 123 -1.12 -12.45 -8.19
C MET A 123 -1.00 -12.46 -6.68
N ALA A 124 0.22 -12.25 -6.16
CA ALA A 124 0.47 -12.21 -4.73
C ALA A 124 0.24 -10.81 -4.17
N GLY A 125 -0.91 -10.62 -3.50
CA GLY A 125 -1.40 -9.31 -3.13
C GLY A 125 -2.14 -9.23 -1.80
N ALA A 126 -2.83 -8.11 -1.63
CA ALA A 126 -3.70 -7.84 -0.50
C ALA A 126 -4.95 -8.73 -0.50
N ARG A 127 -5.49 -9.04 0.69
CA ARG A 127 -6.83 -9.65 0.80
C ARG A 127 -7.91 -8.79 0.14
N GLU A 128 -7.75 -7.47 0.19
CA GLU A 128 -8.64 -6.49 -0.42
C GLU A 128 -7.79 -5.65 -1.38
N PRO A 129 -7.69 -6.05 -2.67
CA PRO A 129 -6.90 -5.34 -3.66
C PRO A 129 -7.53 -3.98 -4.02
N ALA A 130 -6.69 -3.07 -4.52
CA ALA A 130 -7.16 -1.87 -5.19
C ALA A 130 -7.18 -2.15 -6.70
N GLY A 131 -8.37 -2.10 -7.31
CA GLY A 131 -8.57 -2.43 -8.71
C GLY A 131 -8.78 -3.92 -8.98
N ASP A 132 -9.20 -4.26 -10.18
CA ASP A 132 -9.57 -5.59 -10.64
C ASP A 132 -8.58 -6.11 -11.70
N LEU A 133 -7.37 -6.42 -11.26
CA LEU A 133 -6.37 -7.06 -12.14
C LEU A 133 -6.83 -8.45 -12.62
N PRO A 134 -7.40 -9.32 -11.75
CA PRO A 134 -7.90 -10.62 -12.20
C PRO A 134 -8.89 -10.51 -13.36
N GLY A 135 -9.96 -9.73 -13.20
CA GLY A 135 -10.98 -9.58 -14.21
C GLY A 135 -10.44 -9.06 -15.55
N ALA A 136 -9.51 -8.10 -15.51
CA ALA A 136 -8.87 -7.57 -16.72
C ALA A 136 -8.04 -8.64 -17.46
N LEU A 137 -7.31 -9.49 -16.74
CA LEU A 137 -6.49 -10.56 -17.32
C LEU A 137 -7.36 -11.71 -17.84
N GLU A 138 -8.35 -12.13 -17.08
CA GLU A 138 -9.30 -13.19 -17.46
C GLU A 138 -10.11 -12.84 -18.71
N ALA A 139 -10.54 -11.58 -18.84
CA ALA A 139 -11.20 -11.06 -20.05
C ALA A 139 -10.31 -11.15 -21.31
N ALA A 140 -8.99 -11.15 -21.14
CA ALA A 140 -8.00 -11.31 -22.20
C ALA A 140 -7.54 -12.78 -22.37
N GLY A 141 -8.15 -13.75 -21.67
CA GLY A 141 -7.81 -15.17 -21.76
C GLY A 141 -6.56 -15.57 -20.96
N VAL A 142 -6.01 -14.70 -20.12
CA VAL A 142 -4.86 -15.02 -19.28
C VAL A 142 -5.33 -15.75 -18.03
N GLN A 143 -4.78 -16.93 -17.77
CA GLN A 143 -5.07 -17.67 -16.55
C GLN A 143 -4.51 -16.95 -15.33
N THR A 144 -5.34 -16.73 -14.31
CA THR A 144 -4.94 -16.05 -13.08
C THR A 144 -5.05 -16.95 -11.85
N ARG A 145 -4.17 -16.70 -10.89
CA ARG A 145 -4.22 -17.36 -9.57
C ARG A 145 -4.01 -16.33 -8.46
N PRO A 146 -5.09 -15.84 -7.84
CA PRO A 146 -4.97 -14.91 -6.71
C PRO A 146 -4.36 -15.59 -5.47
N ALA A 147 -3.42 -14.92 -4.81
CA ALA A 147 -2.85 -15.34 -3.54
C ALA A 147 -2.82 -14.18 -2.54
N MET A 148 -3.62 -14.29 -1.48
CA MET A 148 -3.69 -13.27 -0.44
C MET A 148 -2.53 -13.44 0.55
N VAL A 149 -1.43 -12.71 0.34
CA VAL A 149 -0.20 -12.82 1.14
C VAL A 149 -0.11 -11.78 2.25
N TYR A 150 -0.95 -10.75 2.25
CA TYR A 150 -1.08 -9.79 3.35
C TYR A 150 -2.49 -9.22 3.45
N ALA A 151 -2.78 -8.60 4.59
CA ALA A 151 -4.01 -7.83 4.78
C ALA A 151 -3.75 -6.59 5.63
N ALA A 152 -4.57 -5.56 5.41
CA ALA A 152 -4.60 -4.38 6.26
C ALA A 152 -5.64 -4.56 7.37
N PHE A 153 -5.22 -4.43 8.62
CA PHE A 153 -6.06 -4.51 9.80
C PHE A 153 -6.20 -3.12 10.44
N ALA A 154 -7.27 -2.93 11.18
CA ALA A 154 -7.45 -1.73 11.96
C ALA A 154 -6.34 -1.59 13.00
N ALA A 155 -5.78 -0.39 13.11
CA ALA A 155 -4.88 0.02 14.18
C ALA A 155 -5.54 1.11 15.01
N SER A 156 -5.10 1.27 16.26
CA SER A 156 -5.77 2.17 17.22
C SER A 156 -5.68 3.65 16.84
N GLY A 157 -4.64 4.05 16.10
CA GLY A 157 -4.36 5.47 15.86
C GLY A 157 -4.03 6.26 17.14
N GLY A 158 -3.83 5.59 18.27
CA GLY A 158 -3.76 6.07 19.65
C GLY A 158 -3.24 7.49 19.84
N ARG A 159 -1.92 7.73 19.66
CA ARG A 159 -1.31 9.07 19.82
C ARG A 159 -1.88 10.11 18.87
N GLY A 160 -2.21 9.72 17.64
CA GLY A 160 -2.82 10.61 16.64
C GLY A 160 -4.21 11.06 17.07
N LEU A 161 -5.07 10.13 17.50
CA LEU A 161 -6.41 10.44 18.01
C LEU A 161 -6.36 11.31 19.27
N THR A 162 -5.44 11.01 20.19
CA THR A 162 -5.24 11.84 21.40
C THR A 162 -4.82 13.26 21.02
N ALA A 163 -3.87 13.41 20.09
CA ALA A 163 -3.40 14.72 19.64
C ALA A 163 -4.51 15.50 18.88
N LEU A 164 -5.31 14.79 18.06
CA LEU A 164 -6.44 15.38 17.36
C LEU A 164 -7.49 15.95 18.34
N ARG A 165 -7.91 15.14 19.31
CA ARG A 165 -8.89 15.54 20.34
C ARG A 165 -8.39 16.69 21.21
N ALA A 166 -7.09 16.79 21.41
CA ALA A 166 -6.45 17.86 22.17
C ALA A 166 -6.20 19.15 21.34
N GLY A 167 -6.63 19.19 20.08
CA GLY A 167 -6.39 20.34 19.19
C GLY A 167 -4.90 20.60 18.89
N LYS A 168 -4.05 19.57 18.99
CA LYS A 168 -2.58 19.67 18.86
C LYS A 168 -2.06 19.30 17.48
N LEU A 169 -2.91 19.31 16.45
CA LEU A 169 -2.57 18.99 15.07
C LEU A 169 -3.06 20.08 14.14
N ASP A 170 -2.23 20.46 13.18
CA ASP A 170 -2.57 21.39 12.12
C ASP A 170 -3.20 20.67 10.91
N GLY A 171 -2.99 19.35 10.80
CA GLY A 171 -3.58 18.57 9.72
C GLY A 171 -3.42 17.06 9.87
N VAL A 172 -4.19 16.32 9.06
CA VAL A 172 -4.16 14.85 9.01
C VAL A 172 -3.98 14.40 7.56
N LEU A 173 -2.96 13.60 7.30
CA LEU A 173 -2.72 13.02 5.98
C LEU A 173 -3.40 11.66 5.88
N ILE A 174 -4.37 11.56 4.97
CA ILE A 174 -5.13 10.35 4.68
C ILE A 174 -4.73 9.82 3.31
N HIS A 175 -4.31 8.55 3.23
CA HIS A 175 -3.78 7.93 2.02
C HIS A 175 -4.67 6.84 1.43
N SER A 176 -5.83 6.58 2.03
CA SER A 176 -6.78 5.59 1.50
C SER A 176 -8.20 5.82 2.03
N PRO A 177 -9.24 5.41 1.28
CA PRO A 177 -10.63 5.45 1.74
C PRO A 177 -10.86 4.66 3.05
N ARG A 178 -10.12 3.57 3.27
CA ARG A 178 -10.18 2.79 4.53
C ARG A 178 -9.68 3.59 5.73
N ALA A 179 -8.58 4.32 5.57
CA ALA A 179 -8.06 5.19 6.63
C ALA A 179 -9.04 6.33 6.94
N ALA A 180 -9.69 6.90 5.91
CA ALA A 180 -10.73 7.91 6.07
C ALA A 180 -11.90 7.37 6.89
N ARG A 181 -12.50 6.25 6.45
CA ARG A 181 -13.62 5.61 7.20
C ARG A 181 -13.23 5.26 8.63
N ARG A 182 -11.99 4.82 8.85
CA ARG A 182 -11.48 4.50 10.18
C ARG A 182 -11.36 5.74 11.07
N LEU A 183 -10.90 6.86 10.50
CA LEU A 183 -10.82 8.14 11.21
C LEU A 183 -12.22 8.66 11.58
N THR A 184 -13.14 8.72 10.63
CA THR A 184 -14.51 9.20 10.89
C THR A 184 -15.23 8.36 11.95
N GLY A 185 -15.10 7.02 11.92
CA GLY A 185 -15.65 6.14 12.95
C GLY A 185 -15.02 6.37 14.33
N ALA A 186 -13.71 6.67 14.40
CA ALA A 186 -13.03 6.92 15.67
C ALA A 186 -13.31 8.33 16.26
N VAL A 187 -13.70 9.28 15.42
CA VAL A 187 -14.07 10.65 15.82
C VAL A 187 -15.57 10.74 16.09
N GLY A 188 -16.42 10.11 15.27
CA GLY A 188 -17.88 10.15 15.42
C GLY A 188 -18.41 9.37 16.63
N GLY A 189 -17.69 8.36 17.14
CA GLY A 189 -18.04 7.61 18.34
C GLY A 189 -17.75 8.33 19.67
N GLY A 190 -17.08 9.48 19.63
CA GLY A 190 -16.89 10.36 20.78
C GLY A 190 -17.41 11.75 20.41
N GLY A 191 -18.63 12.09 20.85
CA GLY A 191 -19.30 13.35 20.51
C GLY A 191 -18.35 14.53 20.52
N LEU A 192 -18.15 15.15 19.36
CA LEU A 192 -17.58 16.49 19.26
C LEU A 192 -18.58 17.43 19.92
N ALA A 193 -18.32 17.83 21.16
CA ALA A 193 -19.01 18.95 21.78
C ALA A 193 -18.78 20.17 20.88
N HIS A 194 -19.77 20.57 20.15
CA HIS A 194 -19.83 21.83 19.43
C HIS A 194 -19.72 22.95 20.49
N ARG A 195 -18.56 23.57 20.62
CA ARG A 195 -18.46 24.85 21.33
C ARG A 195 -19.05 25.91 20.39
N SER A 196 -20.34 26.12 20.50
CA SER A 196 -20.94 27.38 20.05
C SER A 196 -20.44 28.47 21.00
N SER A 197 -19.61 29.36 20.49
CA SER A 197 -19.31 30.63 21.16
C SER A 197 -20.50 31.55 20.83
N ALA A 198 -21.19 31.94 21.89
CA ALA A 198 -22.07 33.12 21.88
C ALA A 198 -21.21 34.38 21.97
#